data_25b3b3faeabfbf8f43e46df3926f4a89
#
_entry.id   25b3b3faeabfbf8f43e46df3926f4a89
#
_cell.length_a   1.000
_cell.length_b   1.000
_cell.length_c   1.000
_cell.angle_alpha   90.00
_cell.angle_beta   90.00
_cell.angle_gamma   90.00
#
_symmetry.space_group_name_H-M   'P 1'
#
loop_
_entity.id
_entity.type
_entity.pdbx_description
1 polymer ?
#
loop_
_entity_poly.entity_id
_entity_poly.type
_entity_poly.pdbx_seq_one_letter_code
_entity_poly.pdbx_strand_id
1 'polypeptide(L)'
;MREQVKKLWKLCFNDSDEFTEMYFRLRYNNEVNIAIQSGEEVIAALQILPYPMTFGGKEISTGYVSGACTHPDYRNRGAMRELLSQAFARMQQNGVAVSTLIPAEPWLFDYYAGTGYAPVFKYASTTFTASDKTNSNETVVLEKANDYQEDIYSYLNRKMRERPYCCLLYTSPSPRDCS
;
A
#
# COMPACT_ATOMS: atom_id res chain seq x y z
N MET A 1 17.67 7.51 9.44
CA MET A 1 16.64 7.45 8.38
C MET A 1 15.30 6.91 8.91
N ARG A 2 15.21 5.64 9.36
CA ARG A 2 13.93 5.03 9.80
C ARG A 2 13.12 5.87 10.79
N GLU A 3 13.74 6.31 11.90
CA GLU A 3 13.05 7.10 12.94
C GLU A 3 12.61 8.48 12.43
N GLN A 4 13.37 9.08 11.53
CA GLN A 4 12.99 10.36 10.92
C GLN A 4 11.79 10.20 9.98
N VAL A 5 11.77 9.14 9.16
CA VAL A 5 10.62 8.83 8.28
C VAL A 5 9.39 8.50 9.13
N LYS A 6 9.54 7.75 10.22
CA LYS A 6 8.46 7.44 11.14
C LYS A 6 7.89 8.69 11.83
N LYS A 7 8.77 9.62 12.24
CA LYS A 7 8.35 10.92 12.78
C LYS A 7 7.54 11.72 11.75
N LEU A 8 8.02 11.76 10.50
CA LEU A 8 7.30 12.42 9.41
C LEU A 8 5.94 11.74 9.13
N TRP A 9 5.90 10.41 9.16
CA TRP A 9 4.66 9.64 9.03
C TRP A 9 3.61 10.05 10.07
N LYS A 10 4.01 10.04 11.36
CA LYS A 10 3.12 10.45 12.47
C LYS A 10 2.63 11.90 12.35
N LEU A 11 3.42 12.78 11.76
CA LEU A 11 3.03 14.17 11.50
C LEU A 11 2.01 14.29 10.36
N CYS A 12 2.09 13.41 9.35
CA CYS A 12 1.29 13.52 8.13
C CYS A 12 0.04 12.66 8.12
N PHE A 13 0.02 11.56 8.87
CA PHE A 13 -1.07 10.60 8.91
C PHE A 13 -1.65 10.51 10.32
N ASN A 14 -2.96 10.36 10.40
CA ASN A 14 -3.67 10.19 11.67
C ASN A 14 -3.82 8.70 12.03
N ASP A 15 -2.78 7.90 11.75
CA ASP A 15 -2.74 6.49 12.10
C ASP A 15 -2.46 6.33 13.61
N SER A 16 -2.97 5.24 14.21
CA SER A 16 -2.65 4.91 15.59
C SER A 16 -1.17 4.59 15.77
N ASP A 17 -0.66 4.78 16.99
CA ASP A 17 0.72 4.39 17.31
C ASP A 17 0.97 2.91 17.07
N GLU A 18 0.00 2.06 17.42
CA GLU A 18 0.06 0.61 17.23
C GLU A 18 0.20 0.25 15.75
N PHE A 19 -0.62 0.84 14.88
CA PHE A 19 -0.53 0.66 13.44
C PHE A 19 0.83 1.12 12.90
N THR A 20 1.28 2.30 13.31
CA THR A 20 2.56 2.87 12.86
C THR A 20 3.73 1.96 13.27
N GLU A 21 3.77 1.49 14.53
CA GLU A 21 4.80 0.57 15.00
C GLU A 21 4.81 -0.73 14.19
N MET A 22 3.63 -1.32 13.97
CA MET A 22 3.47 -2.53 13.19
C MET A 22 3.94 -2.34 11.74
N TYR A 23 3.52 -1.26 11.07
CA TYR A 23 3.93 -0.94 9.70
C TYR A 23 5.45 -0.81 9.59
N PHE A 24 6.07 -0.03 10.46
CA PHE A 24 7.52 0.19 10.43
C PHE A 24 8.31 -1.07 10.82
N ARG A 25 7.74 -1.97 11.60
CA ARG A 25 8.36 -3.27 11.91
C ARG A 25 8.29 -4.24 10.73
N LEU A 26 7.15 -4.33 10.03
CA LEU A 26 6.87 -5.37 9.06
C LEU A 26 7.15 -4.97 7.62
N ARG A 27 7.02 -3.68 7.27
CA ARG A 27 7.05 -3.20 5.89
C ARG A 27 8.20 -2.27 5.58
N TYR A 28 8.61 -1.47 6.55
CA TYR A 28 9.67 -0.52 6.34
C TYR A 28 11.04 -1.18 6.38
N ASN A 29 11.83 -0.93 5.34
CA ASN A 29 13.29 -1.04 5.36
C ASN A 29 13.88 0.09 4.51
N ASN A 30 15.20 0.28 4.57
CA ASN A 30 15.84 1.37 3.84
C ASN A 30 15.85 1.16 2.32
N GLU A 31 15.72 -0.08 1.85
CA GLU A 31 15.73 -0.43 0.42
C GLU A 31 14.42 -0.03 -0.26
N VAL A 32 13.28 -0.17 0.43
CA VAL A 32 11.99 0.25 -0.11
C VAL A 32 11.72 1.74 0.05
N ASN A 33 12.48 2.44 0.89
CA ASN A 33 12.26 3.84 1.21
C ASN A 33 13.00 4.79 0.27
N ILE A 34 12.34 5.88 -0.10
CA ILE A 34 12.94 7.06 -0.73
C ILE A 34 12.58 8.27 0.11
N ALA A 35 13.52 9.15 0.36
CA ALA A 35 13.31 10.34 1.18
C ALA A 35 14.12 11.52 0.69
N ILE A 36 13.58 12.72 0.85
CA ILE A 36 14.28 14.00 0.68
C ILE A 36 14.56 14.57 2.06
N GLN A 37 15.78 15.07 2.24
CA GLN A 37 16.20 15.73 3.46
C GLN A 37 16.46 17.23 3.20
N SER A 38 16.21 18.05 4.20
CA SER A 38 16.64 19.44 4.29
C SER A 38 17.47 19.59 5.57
N GLY A 39 18.77 19.75 5.42
CA GLY A 39 19.69 19.61 6.56
C GLY A 39 19.64 18.20 7.14
N GLU A 40 19.37 18.10 8.42
CA GLU A 40 19.26 16.82 9.14
C GLU A 40 17.83 16.25 9.19
N GLU A 41 16.84 16.97 8.64
CA GLU A 41 15.43 16.60 8.74
C GLU A 41 14.93 15.94 7.44
N VAL A 42 14.19 14.83 7.56
CA VAL A 42 13.44 14.24 6.45
C VAL A 42 12.17 15.05 6.23
N ILE A 43 12.08 15.71 5.07
CA ILE A 43 10.96 16.60 4.71
C ILE A 43 9.92 15.95 3.80
N ALA A 44 10.29 14.89 3.12
CA ALA A 44 9.36 14.09 2.32
C ALA A 44 9.85 12.64 2.23
N ALA A 45 8.92 11.69 2.20
CA ALA A 45 9.24 10.28 2.07
C ALA A 45 8.11 9.50 1.38
N LEU A 46 8.47 8.38 0.77
CA LEU A 46 7.55 7.34 0.30
C LEU A 46 8.25 5.97 0.35
N GLN A 47 7.47 4.90 0.33
CA GLN A 47 7.97 3.53 0.21
C GLN A 47 7.47 2.90 -1.09
N ILE A 48 8.33 2.12 -1.75
CA ILE A 48 8.01 1.29 -2.92
C ILE A 48 7.95 -0.16 -2.45
N LEU A 49 6.75 -0.65 -2.18
CA LEU A 49 6.56 -2.03 -1.74
C LEU A 49 6.46 -2.97 -2.94
N PRO A 50 7.21 -4.09 -2.96
CA PRO A 50 7.20 -5.02 -4.08
C PRO A 50 5.97 -5.94 -4.00
N TYR A 51 4.84 -5.48 -4.52
CA TYR A 51 3.61 -6.26 -4.62
C TYR A 51 3.38 -6.68 -6.06
N PRO A 52 3.65 -7.94 -6.44
CA PRO A 52 3.33 -8.41 -7.77
C PRO A 52 1.82 -8.35 -8.03
N MET A 53 1.47 -8.17 -9.28
CA MET A 53 0.08 -8.03 -9.71
C MET A 53 -0.24 -9.08 -10.78
N THR A 54 -1.39 -9.73 -10.68
CA THR A 54 -1.88 -10.59 -11.76
C THR A 54 -2.60 -9.77 -12.82
N PHE A 55 -2.33 -10.04 -14.09
CA PHE A 55 -3.02 -9.41 -15.20
C PHE A 55 -3.02 -10.34 -16.42
N GLY A 56 -4.21 -10.64 -16.98
CA GLY A 56 -4.31 -11.52 -18.14
C GLY A 56 -3.67 -12.90 -17.93
N GLY A 57 -3.79 -13.46 -16.72
CA GLY A 57 -3.22 -14.77 -16.37
C GLY A 57 -1.70 -14.76 -16.17
N LYS A 58 -1.06 -13.59 -16.15
CA LYS A 58 0.38 -13.44 -15.90
C LYS A 58 0.60 -12.64 -14.62
N GLU A 59 1.75 -12.89 -13.99
CA GLU A 59 2.23 -12.07 -12.88
C GLU A 59 3.16 -10.97 -13.39
N ILE A 60 2.91 -9.74 -12.97
CA ILE A 60 3.66 -8.55 -13.37
C ILE A 60 4.36 -7.98 -12.15
N SER A 61 5.65 -7.68 -12.27
CA SER A 61 6.40 -6.96 -11.25
C SER A 61 5.84 -5.55 -11.10
N THR A 62 5.37 -5.23 -9.90
CA THR A 62 4.70 -3.98 -9.58
C THR A 62 5.28 -3.36 -8.32
N GLY A 63 5.52 -2.06 -8.36
CA GLY A 63 5.89 -1.26 -7.20
C GLY A 63 4.67 -0.53 -6.64
N TYR A 64 4.24 -0.89 -5.44
CA TYR A 64 3.16 -0.21 -4.75
C TYR A 64 3.72 0.97 -3.93
N VAL A 65 3.31 2.19 -4.29
CA VAL A 65 3.71 3.40 -3.55
C VAL A 65 2.85 3.54 -2.30
N SER A 66 3.49 3.48 -1.16
CA SER A 66 2.88 3.60 0.16
C SER A 66 3.50 4.74 0.95
N GLY A 67 2.76 5.30 1.91
CA GLY A 67 3.26 6.28 2.86
C GLY A 67 3.82 7.55 2.22
N ALA A 68 3.32 7.94 1.05
CA ALA A 68 3.74 9.17 0.37
C ALA A 68 3.33 10.40 1.18
N CYS A 69 4.29 11.07 1.79
CA CYS A 69 4.04 12.21 2.65
C CYS A 69 5.10 13.31 2.52
N THR A 70 4.67 14.55 2.75
CA THR A 70 5.53 15.73 2.78
C THR A 70 5.21 16.56 4.03
N HIS A 71 6.26 16.95 4.74
CA HIS A 71 6.16 17.82 5.91
C HIS A 71 5.31 19.06 5.58
N PRO A 72 4.36 19.47 6.42
CA PRO A 72 3.44 20.58 6.13
C PRO A 72 4.14 21.87 5.63
N ASP A 73 5.24 22.25 6.26
CA ASP A 73 5.98 23.48 5.93
C ASP A 73 6.72 23.41 4.58
N TYR A 74 6.85 22.20 4.00
CA TYR A 74 7.53 21.97 2.72
C TYR A 74 6.59 21.55 1.60
N ARG A 75 5.27 21.59 1.84
CA ARG A 75 4.26 21.31 0.81
C ARG A 75 4.27 22.37 -0.29
N ASN A 76 3.74 22.02 -1.46
CA ASN A 76 3.64 22.88 -2.63
C ASN A 76 4.99 23.40 -3.19
N ARG A 77 6.10 22.76 -2.82
CA ARG A 77 7.46 23.06 -3.31
C ARG A 77 8.03 22.00 -4.24
N GLY A 78 7.21 21.06 -4.71
CA GLY A 78 7.61 20.01 -5.66
C GLY A 78 8.28 18.77 -5.05
N ALA A 79 8.52 18.70 -3.74
CA ALA A 79 9.23 17.59 -3.09
C ALA A 79 8.62 16.21 -3.41
N MET A 80 7.29 16.06 -3.36
CA MET A 80 6.64 14.79 -3.68
C MET A 80 6.75 14.43 -5.17
N ARG A 81 6.70 15.42 -6.07
CA ARG A 81 6.92 15.17 -7.50
C ARG A 81 8.34 14.67 -7.76
N GLU A 82 9.31 15.25 -7.11
CA GLU A 82 10.72 14.81 -7.17
C GLU A 82 10.84 13.38 -6.62
N LEU A 83 10.24 13.06 -5.47
CA LEU A 83 10.25 11.70 -4.92
C LEU A 83 9.63 10.67 -5.85
N LEU A 84 8.50 10.99 -6.48
CA LEU A 84 7.86 10.10 -7.45
C LEU A 84 8.74 9.88 -8.69
N SER A 85 9.43 10.94 -9.17
CA SER A 85 10.39 10.81 -10.25
C SER A 85 11.54 9.86 -9.89
N GLN A 86 12.10 10.00 -8.70
CA GLN A 86 13.15 9.09 -8.19
C GLN A 86 12.62 7.67 -8.00
N ALA A 87 11.36 7.51 -7.54
CA ALA A 87 10.70 6.23 -7.40
C ALA A 87 10.56 5.52 -8.75
N PHE A 88 10.11 6.22 -9.78
CA PHE A 88 9.99 5.67 -11.13
C PHE A 88 11.35 5.27 -11.71
N ALA A 89 12.37 6.10 -11.55
CA ALA A 89 13.73 5.78 -11.98
C ALA A 89 14.26 4.51 -11.28
N ARG A 90 14.06 4.40 -9.96
CA ARG A 90 14.46 3.21 -9.19
C ARG A 90 13.69 1.96 -9.62
N MET A 91 12.36 2.07 -9.83
CA MET A 91 11.55 0.95 -10.33
C MET A 91 12.05 0.48 -11.70
N GLN A 92 12.32 1.40 -12.62
CA GLN A 92 12.85 1.07 -13.94
C GLN A 92 14.20 0.36 -13.87
N GLN A 93 15.13 0.84 -13.04
CA GLN A 93 16.44 0.21 -12.81
C GLN A 93 16.30 -1.22 -12.26
N ASN A 94 15.28 -1.48 -11.46
CA ASN A 94 15.01 -2.79 -10.87
C ASN A 94 14.10 -3.68 -11.74
N GLY A 95 13.80 -3.28 -12.98
CA GLY A 95 12.94 -4.05 -13.89
C GLY A 95 11.46 -4.11 -13.46
N VAL A 96 11.01 -3.18 -12.62
CA VAL A 96 9.60 -3.06 -12.21
C VAL A 96 8.84 -2.31 -13.29
N ALA A 97 7.89 -2.99 -13.94
CA ALA A 97 7.19 -2.47 -15.11
C ALA A 97 6.03 -1.52 -14.77
N VAL A 98 5.45 -1.65 -13.61
CA VAL A 98 4.21 -0.95 -13.23
C VAL A 98 4.34 -0.34 -11.84
N SER A 99 3.95 0.91 -11.70
CA SER A 99 3.75 1.57 -10.43
C SER A 99 2.27 1.66 -10.11
N THR A 100 1.87 1.32 -8.89
CA THR A 100 0.49 1.41 -8.43
C THR A 100 0.41 2.13 -7.09
N LEU A 101 -0.75 2.72 -6.82
CA LEU A 101 -1.10 3.28 -5.51
C LEU A 101 -2.63 3.33 -5.37
N ILE A 102 -3.08 3.53 -4.14
CA ILE A 102 -4.49 3.78 -3.84
C ILE A 102 -4.56 5.18 -3.21
N PRO A 103 -5.18 6.16 -3.89
CA PRO A 103 -5.38 7.49 -3.30
C PRO A 103 -6.28 7.41 -2.08
N ALA A 104 -5.88 8.01 -0.96
CA ALA A 104 -6.65 8.02 0.27
C ALA A 104 -7.87 8.98 0.19
N GLU A 105 -7.77 10.02 -0.64
CA GLU A 105 -8.78 11.07 -0.77
C GLU A 105 -9.11 11.35 -2.24
N PRO A 106 -10.35 11.74 -2.57
CA PRO A 106 -10.77 11.97 -3.96
C PRO A 106 -9.90 12.98 -4.73
N TRP A 107 -9.48 14.07 -4.09
CA TRP A 107 -8.64 15.09 -4.75
C TRP A 107 -7.24 14.59 -5.13
N LEU A 108 -6.76 13.51 -4.52
CA LEU A 108 -5.48 12.90 -4.86
C LEU A 108 -5.49 12.22 -6.23
N PHE A 109 -6.64 11.87 -6.79
CA PHE A 109 -6.70 11.35 -8.16
C PHE A 109 -6.16 12.36 -9.18
N ASP A 110 -6.59 13.62 -9.08
CA ASP A 110 -6.11 14.68 -9.96
C ASP A 110 -4.63 14.98 -9.74
N TYR A 111 -4.20 14.96 -8.48
CA TYR A 111 -2.79 15.13 -8.12
C TYR A 111 -1.91 14.06 -8.77
N TYR A 112 -2.26 12.78 -8.61
CA TYR A 112 -1.49 11.68 -9.17
C TYR A 112 -1.62 11.59 -10.70
N ALA A 113 -2.73 11.99 -11.29
CA ALA A 113 -2.87 12.11 -12.73
C ALA A 113 -1.83 13.08 -13.30
N GLY A 114 -1.56 14.20 -12.61
CA GLY A 114 -0.50 15.14 -12.96
C GLY A 114 0.94 14.58 -12.84
N THR A 115 1.10 13.38 -12.30
CA THR A 115 2.40 12.68 -12.19
C THR A 115 2.48 11.41 -13.05
N GLY A 116 1.49 11.16 -13.90
CA GLY A 116 1.46 10.06 -14.85
C GLY A 116 0.64 8.83 -14.44
N TYR A 117 -0.03 8.86 -13.29
CA TYR A 117 -0.98 7.81 -12.93
C TYR A 117 -2.33 8.00 -13.62
N ALA A 118 -3.02 6.90 -13.84
CA ALA A 118 -4.40 6.89 -14.33
C ALA A 118 -5.25 5.94 -13.49
N PRO A 119 -6.52 6.24 -13.23
CA PRO A 119 -7.43 5.32 -12.59
C PRO A 119 -7.80 4.20 -13.58
N VAL A 120 -7.27 3.00 -13.34
CA VAL A 120 -7.46 1.84 -14.24
C VAL A 120 -8.31 0.74 -13.64
N PHE A 121 -8.43 0.69 -12.31
CA PHE A 121 -9.17 -0.35 -11.62
C PHE A 121 -10.34 0.20 -10.82
N LYS A 122 -11.43 -0.53 -10.86
CA LYS A 122 -12.58 -0.32 -9.98
C LYS A 122 -12.54 -1.39 -8.89
N TYR A 123 -13.01 -1.05 -7.70
CA TYR A 123 -13.23 -2.02 -6.64
C TYR A 123 -14.72 -2.23 -6.42
N ALA A 124 -15.10 -3.42 -6.01
CA ALA A 124 -16.43 -3.71 -5.51
C ALA A 124 -16.37 -3.76 -3.97
N SER A 125 -17.29 -3.07 -3.33
CA SER A 125 -17.48 -3.15 -1.88
C SER A 125 -18.80 -3.82 -1.60
N THR A 126 -18.80 -4.83 -0.73
CA THR A 126 -20.01 -5.51 -0.28
C THR A 126 -20.06 -5.40 1.25
N THR A 127 -21.14 -4.82 1.74
CA THR A 127 -21.39 -4.73 3.18
C THR A 127 -22.30 -5.88 3.58
N PHE A 128 -21.86 -6.69 4.52
CA PHE A 128 -22.67 -7.75 5.12
C PHE A 128 -23.22 -7.26 6.45
N THR A 129 -24.52 -7.44 6.66
CA THR A 129 -25.17 -7.16 7.93
C THR A 129 -25.45 -8.46 8.66
N ALA A 130 -25.50 -8.45 9.99
CA ALA A 130 -25.79 -9.65 10.80
C ALA A 130 -27.19 -10.26 10.52
N SER A 131 -28.04 -9.54 9.80
CA SER A 131 -29.36 -10.00 9.35
C SER A 131 -29.35 -10.74 8.01
N ASP A 132 -28.24 -10.71 7.28
CA ASP A 132 -28.12 -11.42 6.01
C ASP A 132 -28.05 -12.93 6.30
N LYS A 133 -29.22 -13.55 6.45
CA LYS A 133 -29.33 -15.00 6.60
C LYS A 133 -28.96 -15.64 5.29
N THR A 134 -27.79 -16.23 5.23
CA THR A 134 -27.47 -17.18 4.16
C THR A 134 -28.43 -18.37 4.27
N ASN A 135 -29.17 -18.66 3.20
CA ASN A 135 -30.06 -19.83 3.09
C ASN A 135 -29.30 -21.18 3.02
N SER A 136 -28.07 -21.23 3.51
CA SER A 136 -27.30 -22.46 3.60
C SER A 136 -27.55 -23.13 4.95
N ASN A 137 -27.92 -24.42 4.93
CA ASN A 137 -27.99 -25.27 6.11
C ASN A 137 -26.62 -25.54 6.77
N GLU A 138 -25.58 -24.85 6.34
CA GLU A 138 -24.23 -24.98 6.88
C GLU A 138 -24.03 -23.96 7.99
N THR A 139 -23.64 -24.43 9.15
CA THR A 139 -23.23 -23.58 10.27
C THR A 139 -21.84 -23.04 9.96
N VAL A 140 -21.76 -21.76 9.61
CA VAL A 140 -20.46 -21.08 9.46
C VAL A 140 -19.99 -20.65 10.85
N VAL A 141 -18.84 -21.17 11.27
CA VAL A 141 -18.18 -20.76 12.51
C VAL A 141 -17.17 -19.68 12.14
N LEU A 142 -17.31 -18.50 12.75
CA LEU A 142 -16.37 -17.40 12.58
C LEU A 142 -15.37 -17.44 13.75
N GLU A 143 -14.11 -17.63 13.41
CA GLU A 143 -13.00 -17.57 14.37
C GLU A 143 -12.12 -16.36 14.07
N LYS A 144 -11.79 -15.59 15.11
CA LYS A 144 -10.86 -14.46 14.99
C LYS A 144 -9.42 -14.97 15.15
N ALA A 145 -8.62 -14.86 14.10
CA ALA A 145 -7.18 -15.06 14.21
C ALA A 145 -6.55 -13.82 14.88
N ASN A 146 -5.82 -14.04 15.98
CA ASN A 146 -5.14 -12.97 16.71
C ASN A 146 -3.70 -12.74 16.23
N ASP A 147 -3.14 -13.69 15.48
CA ASP A 147 -1.78 -13.66 14.97
C ASP A 147 -1.71 -14.09 13.51
N TYR A 148 -0.54 -13.87 12.88
CA TYR A 148 -0.24 -14.36 11.55
C TYR A 148 -0.34 -15.89 11.48
N GLN A 149 -1.09 -16.37 10.49
CA GLN A 149 -1.25 -17.80 10.19
C GLN A 149 -0.90 -18.06 8.72
N GLU A 150 0.17 -18.78 8.49
CA GLU A 150 0.72 -19.07 7.15
C GLU A 150 -0.29 -19.76 6.22
N ASP A 151 -1.09 -20.68 6.74
CA ASP A 151 -2.11 -21.41 6.00
C ASP A 151 -3.23 -20.51 5.48
N ILE A 152 -3.68 -19.55 6.29
CA ILE A 152 -4.68 -18.53 5.91
C ILE A 152 -4.11 -17.66 4.78
N TYR A 153 -2.88 -17.17 4.93
CA TYR A 153 -2.27 -16.32 3.91
C TYR A 153 -1.97 -17.07 2.62
N SER A 154 -1.52 -18.30 2.71
CA SER A 154 -1.32 -19.19 1.55
C SER A 154 -2.63 -19.47 0.82
N TYR A 155 -3.72 -19.68 1.56
CA TYR A 155 -5.05 -19.83 0.98
C TYR A 155 -5.51 -18.55 0.27
N LEU A 156 -5.40 -17.40 0.92
CA LEU A 156 -5.78 -16.10 0.34
C LEU A 156 -4.97 -15.78 -0.91
N ASN A 157 -3.65 -15.97 -0.86
CA ASN A 157 -2.76 -15.74 -2.00
C ASN A 157 -3.14 -16.63 -3.19
N ARG A 158 -3.42 -17.91 -2.95
CA ARG A 158 -3.92 -18.81 -3.99
C ARG A 158 -5.25 -18.34 -4.57
N LYS A 159 -6.21 -17.97 -3.72
CA LYS A 159 -7.52 -17.48 -4.17
C LYS A 159 -7.44 -16.18 -4.96
N MET A 160 -6.53 -15.30 -4.61
CA MET A 160 -6.30 -14.06 -5.37
C MET A 160 -5.70 -14.35 -6.74
N ARG A 161 -4.82 -15.34 -6.87
CA ARG A 161 -4.25 -15.77 -8.17
C ARG A 161 -5.26 -16.46 -9.08
N GLU A 162 -6.26 -17.12 -8.52
CA GLU A 162 -7.35 -17.78 -9.27
C GLU A 162 -8.35 -16.78 -9.88
N ARG A 163 -8.32 -15.49 -9.46
CA ARG A 163 -9.25 -14.49 -9.99
C ARG A 163 -8.94 -14.16 -11.45
N PRO A 164 -9.98 -14.05 -12.31
CA PRO A 164 -9.79 -13.75 -13.74
C PRO A 164 -9.41 -12.30 -14.02
N TYR A 165 -9.39 -11.45 -13.01
CA TYR A 165 -9.09 -10.02 -13.18
C TYR A 165 -7.69 -9.69 -12.65
N CYS A 166 -7.35 -8.41 -12.75
CA CYS A 166 -6.17 -7.87 -12.13
C CYS A 166 -6.29 -7.88 -10.59
N CYS A 167 -5.31 -8.48 -9.94
CA CYS A 167 -5.21 -8.52 -8.48
C CYS A 167 -3.80 -8.13 -8.05
N LEU A 168 -3.71 -7.23 -7.10
CA LEU A 168 -2.47 -6.96 -6.39
C LEU A 168 -2.25 -8.10 -5.39
N LEU A 169 -1.11 -8.77 -5.47
CA LEU A 169 -0.79 -9.91 -4.61
C LEU A 169 0.02 -9.43 -3.40
N TYR A 170 -0.58 -9.53 -2.23
CA TYR A 170 0.09 -9.21 -0.98
C TYR A 170 0.89 -10.43 -0.50
N THR A 171 2.20 -10.30 -0.49
CA THR A 171 3.11 -11.38 -0.06
C THR A 171 3.17 -11.56 1.46
N SER A 172 2.52 -10.70 2.21
CA SER A 172 2.33 -10.77 3.67
C SER A 172 1.21 -9.80 4.09
N PRO A 173 0.64 -9.93 5.30
CA PRO A 173 -0.51 -9.14 5.72
C PRO A 173 -0.23 -7.65 5.60
N SER A 174 -1.13 -6.95 4.93
CA SER A 174 -1.17 -5.50 5.02
C SER A 174 -1.73 -5.14 6.40
N PRO A 175 -1.10 -4.22 7.13
CA PRO A 175 -1.68 -3.74 8.39
C PRO A 175 -3.10 -3.17 8.25
N ARG A 176 -3.48 -2.71 7.05
CA ARG A 176 -4.84 -2.20 6.77
C ARG A 176 -5.88 -3.29 6.57
N ASP A 177 -5.44 -4.53 6.36
CA ASP A 177 -6.35 -5.68 6.18
C ASP A 177 -6.76 -6.31 7.52
N CYS A 178 -6.22 -5.80 8.63
CA CYS A 178 -6.45 -6.28 9.99
C CYS A 178 -7.35 -5.36 10.84
N SER A 179 -7.96 -4.33 10.24
CA SER A 179 -8.87 -3.40 10.94
C SER A 179 -10.33 -3.69 10.65
#